data_0c1b37fa86d8870f6413c88dfeb5b186
#
_entry.id   0c1b37fa86d8870f6413c88dfeb5b186
#
_cell.length_a   1.000
_cell.length_b   1.000
_cell.length_c   1.000
_cell.angle_alpha   90.00
_cell.angle_beta   90.00
_cell.angle_gamma   90.00
#
_symmetry.space_group_name_H-M   'P 1'
#
loop_
_entity.id
_entity.type
_entity.pdbx_description
1 polymer ?
#
loop_
_entity_poly.entity_id
_entity_poly.type
_entity_poly.pdbx_seq_one_letter_code
_entity_poly.pdbx_strand_id
1 'polypeptide(L)'
;GEPGKRGSRARFQLPLRAPLQMPDRSLPVDPYVMGAWLGDGSATKPCITHAESDMAVADAISEVYPLTARHRHKTTGVLTSSFAGGHNQPGALTRGLRAAGVWGRKHIPTDYLLASDAQRLQLLAGLIDTDGYVFQRDQRVCLSTCEPALAADMASLVRSLGWRATTYECEPAVSSSGIAGRRTVFQITFTPDRPVPTRLDRKRIVGRVA
;
A
#
# COMPACT_ATOMS: atom_id res chain seq x y z
N GLY A 1 23.68 15.04 43.71
CA GLY A 1 23.24 14.59 42.37
C GLY A 1 22.74 13.16 42.46
N GLU A 2 21.44 12.95 42.30
CA GLU A 2 20.87 11.59 42.24
C GLU A 2 21.28 10.87 40.97
N PRO A 3 21.64 9.56 40.99
CA PRO A 3 21.97 8.81 39.81
C PRO A 3 20.71 8.55 39.00
N GLY A 4 20.72 9.00 37.73
CA GLY A 4 19.62 8.80 36.78
C GLY A 4 19.21 7.33 36.68
N LYS A 5 17.91 7.08 36.76
CA LYS A 5 17.29 5.76 36.56
C LYS A 5 17.69 5.22 35.17
N ARG A 6 18.59 4.23 35.13
CA ARG A 6 18.83 3.42 33.95
C ARG A 6 17.51 2.73 33.60
N GLY A 7 16.95 3.04 32.42
CA GLY A 7 15.76 2.36 31.91
C GLY A 7 15.95 0.85 31.98
N SER A 8 14.99 0.14 32.57
CA SER A 8 15.00 -1.31 32.61
C SER A 8 14.95 -1.86 31.19
N ARG A 9 16.03 -2.54 30.76
CA ARG A 9 15.98 -3.34 29.53
C ARG A 9 14.98 -4.47 29.72
N ALA A 10 14.06 -4.62 28.77
CA ALA A 10 13.13 -5.75 28.79
C ALA A 10 13.93 -7.06 28.88
N ARG A 11 13.62 -7.92 29.85
CA ARG A 11 14.28 -9.21 30.09
C ARG A 11 13.89 -10.28 29.07
N PHE A 12 12.81 -10.04 28.33
CA PHE A 12 12.26 -11.02 27.39
C PHE A 12 12.09 -10.34 26.03
N GLN A 13 12.56 -11.01 25.00
CA GLN A 13 12.29 -10.66 23.61
C GLN A 13 11.43 -11.76 23.02
N LEU A 14 10.31 -11.40 22.43
CA LEU A 14 9.55 -12.33 21.57
C LEU A 14 10.28 -12.42 20.23
N PRO A 15 10.57 -13.63 19.74
CA PRO A 15 11.15 -13.77 18.41
C PRO A 15 10.19 -13.17 17.37
N LEU A 16 10.74 -12.51 16.36
CA LEU A 16 9.99 -12.10 15.19
C LEU A 16 9.36 -13.37 14.57
N ARG A 17 8.09 -13.29 14.21
CA ARG A 17 7.43 -14.40 13.53
C ARG A 17 8.01 -14.55 12.13
N ALA A 18 8.26 -15.79 11.72
CA ALA A 18 8.49 -16.08 10.31
C ALA A 18 7.24 -15.67 9.49
N PRO A 19 7.40 -15.28 8.22
CA PRO A 19 6.28 -15.07 7.31
C PRO A 19 5.39 -16.31 7.27
N LEU A 20 4.09 -16.11 7.19
CA LEU A 20 3.16 -17.21 6.95
C LEU A 20 3.47 -17.83 5.59
N GLN A 21 3.63 -19.17 5.57
CA GLN A 21 3.86 -19.90 4.34
C GLN A 21 2.50 -20.32 3.76
N MET A 22 2.13 -19.72 2.64
CA MET A 22 0.91 -19.98 1.90
C MET A 22 1.24 -20.28 0.45
N PRO A 23 0.44 -21.11 -0.25
CA PRO A 23 0.66 -21.41 -1.66
C PRO A 23 0.35 -20.18 -2.55
N ASP A 24 0.86 -20.21 -3.77
CA ASP A 24 0.45 -19.27 -4.80
C ASP A 24 -1.05 -19.42 -5.08
N ARG A 25 -1.70 -18.29 -5.31
CA ARG A 25 -3.13 -18.23 -5.66
C ARG A 25 -3.33 -17.63 -7.03
N SER A 26 -4.33 -18.13 -7.74
CA SER A 26 -4.86 -17.45 -8.92
C SER A 26 -5.71 -16.27 -8.45
N LEU A 27 -5.19 -15.06 -8.60
CA LEU A 27 -5.83 -13.84 -8.13
C LEU A 27 -6.45 -13.08 -9.31
N PRO A 28 -7.65 -12.47 -9.14
CA PRO A 28 -8.36 -11.80 -10.22
C PRO A 28 -7.68 -10.52 -10.73
N VAL A 29 -6.79 -9.93 -9.92
CA VAL A 29 -5.95 -8.78 -10.28
C VAL A 29 -4.53 -9.08 -9.84
N ASP A 30 -3.55 -8.67 -10.66
CA ASP A 30 -2.14 -8.74 -10.26
C ASP A 30 -1.95 -8.12 -8.86
N PRO A 31 -1.20 -8.76 -7.94
CA PRO A 31 -1.07 -8.28 -6.57
C PRO A 31 -0.50 -6.86 -6.45
N TYR A 32 0.53 -6.50 -7.23
CA TYR A 32 1.08 -5.15 -7.20
C TYR A 32 0.04 -4.12 -7.66
N VAL A 33 -0.66 -4.43 -8.76
CA VAL A 33 -1.71 -3.56 -9.31
C VAL A 33 -2.87 -3.40 -8.34
N MET A 34 -3.26 -4.48 -7.63
CA MET A 34 -4.27 -4.41 -6.57
C MET A 34 -3.82 -3.44 -5.46
N GLY A 35 -2.59 -3.56 -5.00
CA GLY A 35 -2.04 -2.66 -3.97
C GLY A 35 -2.03 -1.20 -4.42
N ALA A 36 -1.53 -0.94 -5.63
CA ALA A 36 -1.48 0.41 -6.20
C ALA A 36 -2.88 1.02 -6.38
N TRP A 37 -3.86 0.20 -6.83
CA TRP A 37 -5.23 0.67 -6.98
C TRP A 37 -5.94 0.88 -5.63
N LEU A 38 -5.68 0.08 -4.62
CA LEU A 38 -6.21 0.28 -3.27
C LEU A 38 -5.71 1.60 -2.66
N GLY A 39 -4.49 2.04 -2.95
CA GLY A 39 -3.99 3.35 -2.58
C GLY A 39 -4.64 4.44 -3.45
N ASP A 40 -4.02 4.75 -4.57
CA ASP A 40 -4.33 5.91 -5.41
C ASP A 40 -5.41 5.67 -6.49
N GLY A 41 -6.05 4.50 -6.49
CA GLY A 41 -7.12 4.20 -7.45
C GLY A 41 -8.43 4.90 -7.14
N SER A 42 -9.21 5.19 -8.17
CA SER A 42 -10.60 5.62 -8.00
C SER A 42 -11.49 4.41 -7.66
N ALA A 43 -12.31 4.51 -6.61
CA ALA A 43 -13.13 3.40 -6.13
C ALA A 43 -14.07 2.79 -7.20
N THR A 44 -14.44 3.57 -8.21
CA THR A 44 -15.40 3.17 -9.26
C THR A 44 -14.85 3.32 -10.68
N LYS A 45 -13.53 3.42 -10.84
CA LYS A 45 -12.87 3.52 -12.14
C LYS A 45 -11.56 2.74 -12.15
N PRO A 46 -11.17 2.11 -13.28
CA PRO A 46 -9.90 1.41 -13.42
C PRO A 46 -8.80 2.43 -13.75
N CYS A 47 -8.53 3.35 -12.85
CA CYS A 47 -7.51 4.37 -13.00
C CYS A 47 -6.81 4.64 -11.67
N ILE A 48 -5.60 5.18 -11.76
CA ILE A 48 -4.85 5.71 -10.63
C ILE A 48 -4.53 7.19 -10.85
N THR A 49 -4.41 7.92 -9.76
CA THR A 49 -4.00 9.32 -9.75
C THR A 49 -2.59 9.40 -9.16
N HIS A 50 -1.66 10.06 -9.86
CA HIS A 50 -0.28 10.09 -9.43
C HIS A 50 0.43 11.39 -9.83
N ALA A 51 1.53 11.73 -9.15
CA ALA A 51 2.43 12.78 -9.58
C ALA A 51 3.23 12.33 -10.83
N GLU A 52 3.81 13.28 -11.55
CA GLU A 52 4.69 12.96 -12.68
C GLU A 52 5.97 12.21 -12.26
N SER A 53 6.48 12.51 -11.06
CA SER A 53 7.60 11.79 -10.45
C SER A 53 7.31 10.31 -10.17
N ASP A 54 6.03 9.92 -10.12
CA ASP A 54 5.57 8.59 -9.76
C ASP A 54 5.08 7.79 -10.98
N MET A 55 5.53 8.18 -12.18
CA MET A 55 5.18 7.54 -13.45
C MET A 55 5.45 6.03 -13.44
N ALA A 56 6.52 5.58 -12.79
CA ALA A 56 6.89 4.18 -12.72
C ALA A 56 5.78 3.28 -12.15
N VAL A 57 4.88 3.82 -11.31
CA VAL A 57 3.70 3.07 -10.83
C VAL A 57 2.72 2.80 -11.97
N ALA A 58 2.40 3.83 -12.76
CA ALA A 58 1.50 3.69 -13.89
C ALA A 58 2.10 2.82 -15.00
N ASP A 59 3.41 2.89 -15.21
CA ASP A 59 4.13 2.07 -16.18
C ASP A 59 4.12 0.60 -15.76
N ALA A 60 4.38 0.27 -14.49
CA ALA A 60 4.27 -1.08 -13.95
C ALA A 60 2.85 -1.67 -14.10
N ILE A 61 1.81 -0.86 -13.91
CA ILE A 61 0.43 -1.30 -14.19
C ILE A 61 0.23 -1.56 -15.68
N SER A 62 0.83 -0.73 -16.56
CA SER A 62 0.67 -0.84 -18.00
C SER A 62 1.32 -2.10 -18.60
N GLU A 63 2.28 -2.71 -17.92
CA GLU A 63 2.86 -4.00 -18.28
C GLU A 63 1.83 -5.16 -18.21
N VAL A 64 0.83 -5.04 -17.34
CA VAL A 64 -0.19 -6.07 -17.09
C VAL A 64 -1.54 -5.68 -17.71
N TYR A 65 -1.91 -4.40 -17.60
CA TYR A 65 -3.20 -3.87 -18.07
C TYR A 65 -2.96 -2.69 -19.02
N PRO A 66 -3.40 -2.76 -20.30
CA PRO A 66 -3.13 -1.72 -21.28
C PRO A 66 -3.57 -0.33 -20.80
N LEU A 67 -2.66 0.62 -20.85
CA LEU A 67 -2.95 2.03 -20.64
C LEU A 67 -3.82 2.53 -21.78
N THR A 68 -5.00 3.08 -21.48
CA THR A 68 -5.95 3.57 -22.50
C THR A 68 -5.99 5.08 -22.62
N ALA A 69 -5.68 5.79 -21.51
CA ALA A 69 -5.60 7.25 -21.49
C ALA A 69 -4.73 7.73 -20.34
N ARG A 70 -4.09 8.87 -20.55
CA ARG A 70 -3.41 9.62 -19.49
C ARG A 70 -3.85 11.09 -19.57
N HIS A 71 -4.40 11.60 -18.51
CA HIS A 71 -4.90 12.96 -18.42
C HIS A 71 -4.15 13.75 -17.36
N ARG A 72 -3.70 14.96 -17.70
CA ARG A 72 -3.10 15.91 -16.76
C ARG A 72 -4.16 16.92 -16.30
N HIS A 73 -4.37 17.03 -15.01
CA HIS A 73 -5.23 18.05 -14.44
C HIS A 73 -4.61 19.44 -14.61
N LYS A 74 -5.32 20.35 -15.26
CA LYS A 74 -4.79 21.67 -15.61
C LYS A 74 -4.39 22.51 -14.39
N THR A 75 -5.15 22.39 -13.30
CA THR A 75 -4.95 23.21 -12.09
C THR A 75 -3.86 22.63 -11.17
N THR A 76 -3.81 21.29 -11.00
CA THR A 76 -2.93 20.65 -10.02
C THR A 76 -1.69 20.02 -10.64
N GLY A 77 -1.66 19.85 -11.98
CA GLY A 77 -0.60 19.13 -12.67
C GLY A 77 -0.57 17.62 -12.45
N VAL A 78 -1.44 17.10 -11.59
CA VAL A 78 -1.54 15.67 -11.26
C VAL A 78 -2.03 14.88 -12.48
N LEU A 79 -1.52 13.66 -12.65
CA LEU A 79 -1.87 12.76 -13.72
C LEU A 79 -2.92 11.75 -13.28
N THR A 80 -3.84 11.42 -14.18
CA THR A 80 -4.72 10.26 -14.05
C THR A 80 -4.44 9.32 -15.20
N SER A 81 -3.96 8.12 -14.89
CA SER A 81 -3.73 7.04 -15.86
C SER A 81 -4.88 6.03 -15.78
N SER A 82 -5.51 5.77 -16.92
CA SER A 82 -6.70 4.91 -17.04
C SER A 82 -6.36 3.61 -17.76
N PHE A 83 -6.89 2.50 -17.27
CA PHE A 83 -6.68 1.15 -17.76
C PHE A 83 -8.04 0.50 -18.14
N ALA A 84 -8.89 1.28 -18.78
CA ALA A 84 -10.23 0.88 -19.16
C ALA A 84 -10.20 -0.15 -20.31
N GLY A 85 -11.34 -0.79 -20.56
CA GLY A 85 -11.51 -1.64 -21.74
C GLY A 85 -11.76 -0.85 -23.01
N GLY A 86 -11.94 -1.58 -24.11
CA GLY A 86 -12.40 -1.00 -25.38
C GLY A 86 -13.84 -0.51 -25.31
N HIS A 87 -14.31 0.04 -26.45
CA HIS A 87 -15.66 0.59 -26.58
C HIS A 87 -16.72 -0.47 -26.21
N ASN A 88 -17.60 -0.13 -25.27
CA ASN A 88 -18.72 -0.97 -24.78
C ASN A 88 -18.37 -2.24 -23.99
N GLN A 89 -17.12 -2.50 -23.60
CA GLN A 89 -16.78 -3.65 -22.72
C GLN A 89 -15.86 -3.26 -21.58
N PRO A 90 -16.13 -3.74 -20.34
CA PRO A 90 -15.23 -3.54 -19.23
C PRO A 90 -13.87 -4.19 -19.50
N GLY A 91 -12.78 -3.45 -19.34
CA GLY A 91 -11.42 -3.96 -19.43
C GLY A 91 -11.11 -5.04 -18.40
N ALA A 92 -10.00 -5.73 -18.61
CA ALA A 92 -9.55 -6.81 -17.71
C ALA A 92 -9.41 -6.34 -16.26
N LEU A 93 -8.82 -5.15 -16.04
CA LEU A 93 -8.71 -4.57 -14.70
C LEU A 93 -10.07 -4.35 -14.04
N THR A 94 -11.04 -3.77 -14.79
CA THR A 94 -12.41 -3.56 -14.25
C THR A 94 -13.08 -4.88 -13.86
N ARG A 95 -12.96 -5.90 -14.72
CA ARG A 95 -13.53 -7.23 -14.43
C ARG A 95 -12.86 -7.85 -13.21
N GLY A 96 -11.52 -7.78 -13.13
CA GLY A 96 -10.76 -8.28 -11.99
C GLY A 96 -11.13 -7.60 -10.67
N LEU A 97 -11.22 -6.25 -10.65
CA LEU A 97 -11.60 -5.49 -9.46
C LEU A 97 -13.03 -5.81 -8.98
N ARG A 98 -13.96 -6.04 -9.92
CA ARG A 98 -15.32 -6.48 -9.60
C ARG A 98 -15.34 -7.92 -9.07
N ALA A 99 -14.60 -8.82 -9.71
CA ALA A 99 -14.48 -10.21 -9.26
C ALA A 99 -13.83 -10.32 -7.86
N ALA A 100 -12.87 -9.44 -7.56
CA ALA A 100 -12.25 -9.32 -6.24
C ALA A 100 -13.17 -8.68 -5.18
N GLY A 101 -14.34 -8.14 -5.56
CA GLY A 101 -15.29 -7.51 -4.65
C GLY A 101 -14.86 -6.14 -4.11
N VAL A 102 -13.84 -5.50 -4.71
CA VAL A 102 -13.29 -4.22 -4.22
C VAL A 102 -13.88 -2.99 -4.90
N TRP A 103 -14.66 -3.19 -5.97
CA TRP A 103 -15.29 -2.10 -6.71
C TRP A 103 -16.31 -1.35 -5.87
N GLY A 104 -16.11 -0.07 -5.66
CA GLY A 104 -16.95 0.80 -4.81
C GLY A 104 -16.61 0.76 -3.31
N ARG A 105 -15.85 -0.26 -2.84
CA ARG A 105 -15.47 -0.40 -1.44
C ARG A 105 -14.05 -0.97 -1.31
N LYS A 106 -13.08 -0.12 -1.02
CA LYS A 106 -11.68 -0.52 -0.86
C LYS A 106 -11.48 -1.34 0.41
N HIS A 107 -10.94 -2.56 0.24
CA HIS A 107 -10.46 -3.47 1.29
C HIS A 107 -9.50 -4.46 0.65
N ILE A 108 -8.69 -5.16 1.43
CA ILE A 108 -7.85 -6.26 0.90
C ILE A 108 -8.65 -7.55 0.97
N PRO A 109 -8.99 -8.17 -0.18
CA PRO A 109 -9.74 -9.43 -0.17
C PRO A 109 -8.95 -10.54 0.55
N THR A 110 -9.67 -11.44 1.22
CA THR A 110 -9.08 -12.54 1.99
C THR A 110 -8.13 -13.40 1.16
N ASP A 111 -8.42 -13.63 -0.12
CA ASP A 111 -7.55 -14.40 -1.02
C ASP A 111 -6.16 -13.78 -1.18
N TYR A 112 -6.06 -12.45 -1.16
CA TYR A 112 -4.77 -11.76 -1.19
C TYR A 112 -4.01 -11.86 0.14
N LEU A 113 -4.71 -11.84 1.27
CA LEU A 113 -4.10 -12.04 2.60
C LEU A 113 -3.60 -13.48 2.80
N LEU A 114 -4.23 -14.44 2.13
CA LEU A 114 -3.89 -15.87 2.17
C LEU A 114 -3.08 -16.33 0.94
N ALA A 115 -2.58 -15.41 0.15
CA ALA A 115 -1.70 -15.70 -0.99
C ALA A 115 -0.26 -15.97 -0.53
N SER A 116 0.61 -16.41 -1.46
CA SER A 116 2.02 -16.66 -1.15
C SER A 116 2.76 -15.44 -0.62
N ASP A 117 3.88 -15.64 0.03
CA ASP A 117 4.73 -14.56 0.54
C ASP A 117 5.10 -13.56 -0.56
N ALA A 118 5.48 -14.07 -1.75
CA ALA A 118 5.80 -13.24 -2.90
C ALA A 118 4.63 -12.38 -3.37
N GLN A 119 3.43 -12.96 -3.47
CA GLN A 119 2.22 -12.23 -3.87
C GLN A 119 1.83 -11.16 -2.84
N ARG A 120 1.94 -11.46 -1.54
CA ARG A 120 1.69 -10.49 -0.47
C ARG A 120 2.71 -9.36 -0.45
N LEU A 121 3.99 -9.65 -0.75
CA LEU A 121 5.02 -8.62 -0.91
C LEU A 121 4.74 -7.68 -2.09
N GLN A 122 4.28 -8.22 -3.23
CA GLN A 122 3.88 -7.40 -4.38
C GLN A 122 2.67 -6.51 -4.05
N LEU A 123 1.65 -7.05 -3.36
CA LEU A 123 0.51 -6.26 -2.90
C LEU A 123 0.96 -5.11 -1.98
N LEU A 124 1.84 -5.42 -1.02
CA LEU A 124 2.38 -4.42 -0.10
C LEU A 124 3.22 -3.37 -0.84
N ALA A 125 4.01 -3.77 -1.84
CA ALA A 125 4.79 -2.84 -2.66
C ALA A 125 3.90 -1.81 -3.37
N GLY A 126 2.79 -2.25 -3.97
CA GLY A 126 1.82 -1.35 -4.59
C GLY A 126 1.20 -0.35 -3.60
N LEU A 127 0.84 -0.80 -2.40
CA LEU A 127 0.35 0.07 -1.33
C LEU A 127 1.41 1.09 -0.88
N ILE A 128 2.66 0.66 -0.76
CA ILE A 128 3.76 1.57 -0.37
C ILE A 128 4.02 2.59 -1.47
N ASP A 129 4.06 2.18 -2.73
CA ASP A 129 4.35 3.08 -3.85
C ASP A 129 3.29 4.18 -4.01
N THR A 130 2.07 3.94 -3.56
CA THR A 130 0.97 4.92 -3.56
C THR A 130 0.87 5.65 -2.21
N ASP A 131 0.25 5.04 -1.24
CA ASP A 131 -0.10 5.64 0.07
C ASP A 131 1.00 5.51 1.15
N GLY A 132 2.17 4.94 0.81
CA GLY A 132 3.25 4.73 1.76
C GLY A 132 4.22 5.90 1.86
N TYR A 133 4.77 6.09 3.05
CA TYR A 133 5.95 6.91 3.29
C TYR A 133 7.07 6.06 3.87
N VAL A 134 8.28 6.15 3.30
CA VAL A 134 9.46 5.39 3.75
C VAL A 134 10.46 6.35 4.38
N PHE A 135 10.74 6.14 5.66
CA PHE A 135 11.80 6.83 6.39
C PHE A 135 13.15 6.19 6.02
N GLN A 136 13.87 6.81 5.11
CA GLN A 136 15.10 6.21 4.54
C GLN A 136 16.18 5.94 5.57
N ARG A 137 16.23 6.71 6.67
CA ARG A 137 17.23 6.57 7.72
C ARG A 137 17.12 5.24 8.48
N ASP A 138 15.92 4.78 8.76
CA ASP A 138 15.64 3.60 9.59
C ASP A 138 14.80 2.55 8.88
N GLN A 139 14.52 2.75 7.59
CA GLN A 139 13.72 1.87 6.73
C GLN A 139 12.30 1.61 7.27
N ARG A 140 11.83 2.46 8.19
CA ARG A 140 10.47 2.40 8.69
C ARG A 140 9.50 2.86 7.63
N VAL A 141 8.40 2.14 7.51
CA VAL A 141 7.31 2.44 6.59
C VAL A 141 6.10 2.91 7.39
N CYS A 142 5.38 3.88 6.84
CA CYS A 142 4.08 4.34 7.32
C CYS A 142 3.09 4.28 6.15
N LEU A 143 2.05 3.47 6.26
CA LEU A 143 0.88 3.49 5.38
C LEU A 143 -0.22 4.32 6.04
N SER A 144 -1.00 5.06 5.26
CA SER A 144 -2.08 5.91 5.79
C SER A 144 -3.37 5.69 5.00
N THR A 145 -4.50 5.59 5.70
CA THR A 145 -5.83 5.51 5.06
C THR A 145 -6.90 6.10 5.97
N CYS A 146 -8.00 6.58 5.39
CA CYS A 146 -9.18 7.00 6.14
C CYS A 146 -10.24 5.88 6.25
N GLU A 147 -9.99 4.69 5.67
CA GLU A 147 -10.91 3.56 5.69
C GLU A 147 -10.51 2.57 6.78
N PRO A 148 -11.30 2.42 7.89
CA PRO A 148 -10.93 1.57 9.02
C PRO A 148 -10.71 0.10 8.62
N ALA A 149 -11.55 -0.43 7.73
CA ALA A 149 -11.44 -1.80 7.23
C ALA A 149 -10.11 -2.01 6.49
N LEU A 150 -9.76 -1.09 5.57
CA LEU A 150 -8.50 -1.16 4.83
C LEU A 150 -7.29 -1.05 5.78
N ALA A 151 -7.37 -0.21 6.82
CA ALA A 151 -6.31 -0.11 7.84
C ALA A 151 -6.09 -1.43 8.58
N ALA A 152 -7.17 -2.10 8.98
CA ALA A 152 -7.09 -3.42 9.62
C ALA A 152 -6.49 -4.48 8.70
N ASP A 153 -6.87 -4.47 7.43
CA ASP A 153 -6.35 -5.37 6.41
C ASP A 153 -4.86 -5.11 6.14
N MET A 154 -4.43 -3.85 6.02
CA MET A 154 -3.01 -3.47 5.88
C MET A 154 -2.18 -3.97 7.07
N ALA A 155 -2.68 -3.80 8.30
CA ALA A 155 -2.00 -4.29 9.49
C ALA A 155 -1.91 -5.84 9.49
N SER A 156 -2.94 -6.53 9.02
CA SER A 156 -2.99 -7.99 8.88
C SER A 156 -2.01 -8.48 7.82
N LEU A 157 -1.94 -7.79 6.66
CA LEU A 157 -0.97 -8.05 5.60
C LEU A 157 0.46 -7.96 6.13
N VAL A 158 0.82 -6.87 6.81
CA VAL A 158 2.14 -6.65 7.37
C VAL A 158 2.51 -7.74 8.39
N ARG A 159 1.58 -8.09 9.30
CA ARG A 159 1.80 -9.15 10.30
C ARG A 159 1.97 -10.53 9.66
N SER A 160 1.25 -10.80 8.57
CA SER A 160 1.36 -12.06 7.82
C SER A 160 2.73 -12.23 7.14
N LEU A 161 3.42 -11.12 6.85
CA LEU A 161 4.80 -11.08 6.34
C LEU A 161 5.87 -11.21 7.44
N GLY A 162 5.45 -11.43 8.70
CA GLY A 162 6.34 -11.64 9.83
C GLY A 162 6.73 -10.34 10.57
N TRP A 163 6.25 -9.17 10.15
CA TRP A 163 6.64 -7.89 10.73
C TRP A 163 5.65 -7.40 11.79
N ARG A 164 6.17 -6.66 12.75
CA ARG A 164 5.33 -5.98 13.74
C ARG A 164 4.66 -4.76 13.11
N ALA A 165 3.33 -4.75 13.05
CA ALA A 165 2.54 -3.59 12.65
C ALA A 165 1.97 -2.89 13.89
N THR A 166 2.23 -1.58 14.01
CA THR A 166 1.59 -0.71 15.00
C THR A 166 0.61 0.20 14.26
N THR A 167 -0.63 0.26 14.74
CA THR A 167 -1.67 1.12 14.18
C THR A 167 -1.92 2.30 15.12
N TYR A 168 -1.94 3.49 14.56
CA TYR A 168 -2.29 4.74 15.22
C TYR A 168 -3.54 5.30 14.59
N GLU A 169 -4.42 5.84 15.43
CA GLU A 169 -5.61 6.58 15.02
C GLU A 169 -5.30 8.06 15.24
N CYS A 170 -5.34 8.84 14.17
CA CYS A 170 -5.00 10.25 14.17
C CYS A 170 -6.25 11.07 13.87
N GLU A 171 -6.56 11.98 14.77
CA GLU A 171 -7.66 12.94 14.59
C GLU A 171 -7.43 13.79 13.32
N PRO A 172 -8.51 14.29 12.71
CA PRO A 172 -8.41 15.19 11.57
C PRO A 172 -7.53 16.41 11.90
N ALA A 173 -6.52 16.64 11.08
CA ALA A 173 -5.60 17.77 11.24
C ALA A 173 -5.48 18.56 9.93
N VAL A 174 -4.96 19.78 10.01
CA VAL A 174 -4.62 20.57 8.84
C VAL A 174 -3.30 20.02 8.28
N SER A 175 -3.29 19.65 7.00
CA SER A 175 -2.08 19.18 6.32
C SER A 175 -1.05 20.29 6.16
N SER A 176 0.21 19.93 5.88
CA SER A 176 1.27 20.91 5.57
C SER A 176 0.96 21.80 4.36
N SER A 177 0.04 21.37 3.48
CA SER A 177 -0.48 22.15 2.35
C SER A 177 -1.71 23.00 2.70
N GLY A 178 -2.08 23.10 3.98
CA GLY A 178 -3.21 23.93 4.45
C GLY A 178 -4.60 23.31 4.25
N ILE A 179 -4.68 22.04 3.82
CA ILE A 179 -5.96 21.35 3.63
C ILE A 179 -6.42 20.81 4.98
N ALA A 180 -7.62 21.25 5.43
CA ALA A 180 -8.24 20.72 6.65
C ALA A 180 -8.76 19.30 6.42
N GLY A 181 -8.25 18.35 7.19
CA GLY A 181 -8.78 16.99 7.25
C GLY A 181 -10.20 17.01 7.84
N ARG A 182 -11.05 16.09 7.36
CA ARG A 182 -12.43 15.93 7.87
C ARG A 182 -12.69 14.53 8.44
N ARG A 183 -11.75 13.62 8.30
CA ARG A 183 -11.86 12.21 8.66
C ARG A 183 -10.66 11.81 9.48
N THR A 184 -10.88 10.90 10.42
CA THR A 184 -9.80 10.20 11.13
C THR A 184 -8.89 9.49 10.12
N VAL A 185 -7.59 9.56 10.34
CA VAL A 185 -6.57 8.89 9.55
C VAL A 185 -5.97 7.76 10.37
N PHE A 186 -5.96 6.56 9.81
CA PHE A 186 -5.29 5.41 10.38
C PHE A 186 -3.89 5.31 9.77
N GLN A 187 -2.87 5.23 10.64
CA GLN A 187 -1.48 5.06 10.25
C GLN A 187 -0.97 3.71 10.71
N ILE A 188 -0.45 2.92 9.78
CA ILE A 188 0.13 1.61 10.05
C ILE A 188 1.64 1.71 9.87
N THR A 189 2.41 1.59 10.96
CA THR A 189 3.87 1.68 10.93
C THR A 189 4.51 0.33 11.16
N PHE A 190 5.58 0.05 10.40
CA PHE A 190 6.35 -1.19 10.50
C PHE A 190 7.76 -0.98 9.92
N THR A 191 8.67 -1.91 10.20
CA THR A 191 10.03 -1.90 9.66
C THR A 191 10.29 -3.26 9.03
N PRO A 192 10.42 -3.33 7.69
CA PRO A 192 10.79 -4.55 7.00
C PRO A 192 12.22 -5.00 7.34
N ASP A 193 12.44 -6.31 7.51
CA ASP A 193 13.75 -6.93 7.69
C ASP A 193 14.36 -7.44 6.38
N ARG A 194 13.61 -7.37 5.29
CA ARG A 194 14.00 -7.78 3.94
C ARG A 194 13.47 -6.81 2.88
N PRO A 195 14.00 -6.86 1.64
CA PRO A 195 13.55 -6.00 0.56
C PRO A 195 12.06 -6.13 0.27
N VAL A 196 11.42 -5.01 -0.04
CA VAL A 196 10.07 -4.94 -0.61
C VAL A 196 10.20 -4.43 -2.04
N PRO A 197 9.58 -5.07 -3.04
CA PRO A 197 9.80 -4.77 -4.47
C PRO A 197 9.02 -3.54 -4.95
N THR A 198 9.24 -2.39 -4.29
CA THR A 198 8.71 -1.08 -4.69
C THR A 198 9.28 -0.64 -6.04
N ARG A 199 8.53 0.16 -6.79
CA ARG A 199 8.92 0.68 -8.13
C ARG A 199 9.50 2.08 -8.06
N LEU A 200 9.24 2.81 -6.99
CA LEU A 200 9.73 4.17 -6.80
C LEU A 200 11.05 4.17 -6.02
N ASP A 201 12.14 4.67 -6.64
CA ASP A 201 13.47 4.74 -6.01
C ASP A 201 13.43 5.48 -4.66
N ARG A 202 12.64 6.56 -4.57
CA ARG A 202 12.47 7.31 -3.33
C ARG A 202 11.79 6.50 -2.20
N LYS A 203 11.13 5.39 -2.55
CA LYS A 203 10.47 4.45 -1.62
C LYS A 203 11.18 3.10 -1.57
N ARG A 204 12.43 3.04 -2.02
CA ARG A 204 13.23 1.81 -2.01
C ARG A 204 13.42 1.29 -0.59
N ILE A 205 13.15 0.02 -0.40
CA ILE A 205 13.29 -0.71 0.85
C ILE A 205 14.27 -1.86 0.64
N VAL A 206 15.36 -1.83 1.39
CA VAL A 206 16.39 -2.91 1.34
C VAL A 206 16.26 -3.87 2.52
N GLY A 207 15.43 -3.52 3.50
CA GLY A 207 15.27 -4.25 4.76
C GLY A 207 16.32 -3.84 5.80
N ARG A 208 15.91 -3.87 7.05
CA ARG A 208 16.82 -3.63 8.18
C ARG A 208 17.14 -4.96 8.85
N VAL A 209 18.37 -5.42 8.68
CA VAL A 209 18.89 -6.54 9.49
C VAL A 209 19.02 -6.06 10.94
N ALA A 210 18.37 -6.78 11.86
CA ALA A 210 18.39 -6.47 13.31
C ALA A 210 19.76 -6.75 13.92
#